data_ac771fa62be0bc111e5a486b28a1a120
#
_entry.id   ac771fa62be0bc111e5a486b28a1a120
#
_cell.length_a   1.000
_cell.length_b   1.000
_cell.length_c   1.000
_cell.angle_alpha   90.00
_cell.angle_beta   90.00
_cell.angle_gamma   90.00
#
_symmetry.space_group_name_H-M   'P 1'
#
loop_
_entity.id
_entity.type
_entity.pdbx_description
1 polymer ?
#
loop_
_entity_poly.entity_id
_entity_poly.type
_entity_poly.pdbx_seq_one_letter_code
_entity_poly.pdbx_strand_id
1 'polypeptide(L)'
;SGVTAGARRGRENGFVPLRSPASMKILLVASGDLRPSANEVCWPAQHAMEQTLAAAVAKLGYQLVRAHPYKAAQKHGFISSQKEGMAVFAGIDPQTPLIVAEAVWQYSHHLLAGLISHQAPILTVANWSGTWPGLVGMLNLNGSLTKAGVKYSTLWSDDFSDDYFLTGLQAWLSTGVATHKTAHVKPLAKASVPPKARAIAKKIADDLRRRKSIMGIFDEGCMGMYNAIIPDELLFPTGVYKERLSQSALYAAARDVSDDEALAVYRWLRRKGMKFHLGVNEATDLTERQVLWQCKTYIAALRIADEFGCETIGIQYQQGLKDLLSPKGILLRNDTSTRELEGLEQYVKVADGEVPEFGEALEGDCRFKVPLKDGQKTGYFY
;
A
#
# COMPACT_ATOMS: atom_id res chain seq x y z
N SER A 1 -6.71 40.47 -14.76
CA SER A 1 -5.67 40.48 -13.73
C SER A 1 -5.06 39.10 -13.62
N GLY A 2 -3.88 38.97 -14.24
CA GLY A 2 -3.19 37.70 -14.37
C GLY A 2 -2.52 37.29 -13.06
N VAL A 3 -2.72 36.00 -12.69
CA VAL A 3 -1.91 35.34 -11.67
C VAL A 3 -0.80 34.59 -12.43
N THR A 4 0.38 35.18 -12.39
CA THR A 4 1.59 34.55 -12.92
C THR A 4 2.02 33.41 -12.01
N ALA A 5 2.01 32.19 -12.53
CA ALA A 5 2.60 31.02 -11.89
C ALA A 5 4.11 31.25 -11.70
N GLY A 6 4.54 31.41 -10.45
CA GLY A 6 5.94 31.50 -10.09
C GLY A 6 6.67 30.19 -10.35
N ALA A 7 7.46 30.14 -11.41
CA ALA A 7 8.39 29.07 -11.67
C ALA A 7 9.41 29.00 -10.52
N ARG A 8 9.33 27.98 -9.69
CA ARG A 8 10.41 27.63 -8.75
C ARG A 8 11.65 27.28 -9.55
N ARG A 9 12.64 28.15 -9.52
CA ARG A 9 13.99 27.86 -10.05
C ARG A 9 14.53 26.63 -9.34
N GLY A 10 14.70 25.54 -10.11
CA GLY A 10 15.40 24.36 -9.64
C GLY A 10 16.84 24.77 -9.27
N ARG A 11 17.22 24.49 -8.04
CA ARG A 11 18.64 24.53 -7.67
C ARG A 11 19.32 23.42 -8.46
N GLU A 12 20.18 23.78 -9.40
CA GLU A 12 21.16 22.87 -9.97
C GLU A 12 22.16 22.53 -8.85
N ASN A 13 21.89 21.50 -8.09
CA ASN A 13 22.89 20.92 -7.21
C ASN A 13 23.86 20.14 -8.11
N GLY A 14 25.03 20.72 -8.39
CA GLY A 14 26.15 20.02 -8.99
C GLY A 14 26.50 18.81 -8.12
N PHE A 15 26.44 17.64 -8.71
CA PHE A 15 26.82 16.38 -8.07
C PHE A 15 28.33 16.39 -7.77
N VAL A 16 28.71 16.32 -6.50
CA VAL A 16 30.09 16.10 -6.08
C VAL A 16 30.38 14.62 -6.21
N PRO A 17 31.39 14.20 -6.99
CA PRO A 17 31.76 12.79 -7.09
C PRO A 17 32.12 12.22 -5.73
N LEU A 18 31.63 11.03 -5.44
CA LEU A 18 31.93 10.32 -4.20
C LEU A 18 33.44 10.08 -4.09
N ARG A 19 34.02 10.38 -2.93
CA ARG A 19 35.47 10.24 -2.67
C ARG A 19 35.92 8.77 -2.75
N SER A 20 37.25 8.55 -2.86
CA SER A 20 37.93 7.25 -2.98
C SER A 20 37.38 6.16 -2.05
N PRO A 21 37.20 4.89 -2.52
CA PRO A 21 36.42 3.83 -1.86
C PRO A 21 36.86 3.41 -0.46
N ALA A 22 38.14 3.53 -0.13
CA ALA A 22 38.77 2.83 1.04
C ALA A 22 38.27 3.29 2.43
N SER A 23 37.35 4.26 2.54
CA SER A 23 36.83 4.72 3.85
C SER A 23 35.42 5.26 3.86
N MET A 24 34.67 5.13 2.74
CA MET A 24 33.34 5.74 2.67
C MET A 24 32.26 4.82 3.25
N LYS A 25 31.62 5.32 4.32
CA LYS A 25 30.46 4.70 4.93
C LYS A 25 29.21 5.01 4.10
N ILE A 26 28.40 4.00 3.90
CA ILE A 26 27.04 4.09 3.37
C ILE A 26 26.10 3.79 4.54
N LEU A 27 25.12 4.64 4.77
CA LEU A 27 24.15 4.39 5.81
C LEU A 27 23.05 3.47 5.31
N LEU A 28 22.52 2.63 6.20
CA LEU A 28 21.34 1.80 5.95
C LEU A 28 20.24 2.19 6.92
N VAL A 29 19.05 2.39 6.42
CA VAL A 29 17.81 2.49 7.19
C VAL A 29 16.77 1.50 6.67
N ALA A 30 15.92 1.01 7.57
CA ALA A 30 14.82 0.10 7.24
C ALA A 30 13.60 0.46 8.07
N SER A 31 12.47 0.62 7.41
CA SER A 31 11.18 0.84 8.06
C SER A 31 10.41 -0.46 8.20
N GLY A 32 9.58 -0.54 9.22
CA GLY A 32 8.68 -1.66 9.44
C GLY A 32 7.22 -1.25 9.39
N ASP A 33 6.39 -2.18 9.83
CA ASP A 33 4.96 -2.03 9.99
C ASP A 33 4.62 -1.29 11.31
N LEU A 34 3.41 -0.78 11.43
CA LEU A 34 2.85 -0.28 12.70
C LEU A 34 2.55 -1.41 13.70
N ARG A 35 2.41 -2.64 13.22
CA ARG A 35 2.10 -3.80 14.03
C ARG A 35 3.38 -4.42 14.60
N PRO A 36 3.57 -4.43 15.94
CA PRO A 36 4.77 -5.01 16.55
C PRO A 36 4.97 -6.48 16.20
N SER A 37 3.89 -7.28 16.16
CA SER A 37 3.96 -8.70 15.81
C SER A 37 4.45 -8.94 14.39
N ALA A 38 4.04 -8.12 13.42
CA ALA A 38 4.53 -8.21 12.05
C ALA A 38 6.03 -7.93 11.98
N ASN A 39 6.50 -6.90 12.67
CA ASN A 39 7.92 -6.57 12.73
C ASN A 39 8.76 -7.69 13.35
N GLU A 40 8.29 -8.30 14.44
CA GLU A 40 8.98 -9.44 15.08
C GLU A 40 9.10 -10.63 14.13
N VAL A 41 7.99 -11.01 13.47
CA VAL A 41 7.95 -12.16 12.53
C VAL A 41 8.81 -11.92 11.29
N CYS A 42 8.84 -10.69 10.76
CA CYS A 42 9.57 -10.39 9.52
C CYS A 42 11.07 -10.09 9.76
N TRP A 43 11.46 -9.79 10.98
CA TRP A 43 12.83 -9.36 11.26
C TRP A 43 13.93 -10.34 10.83
N PRO A 44 13.82 -11.66 11.01
CA PRO A 44 14.86 -12.58 10.55
C PRO A 44 15.13 -12.47 9.04
N ALA A 45 14.10 -12.31 8.22
CA ALA A 45 14.25 -12.13 6.79
C ALA A 45 14.90 -10.79 6.43
N GLN A 46 14.50 -9.71 7.09
CA GLN A 46 15.12 -8.40 6.92
C GLN A 46 16.60 -8.43 7.29
N HIS A 47 16.94 -9.02 8.43
CA HIS A 47 18.32 -9.11 8.89
C HIS A 47 19.20 -9.92 7.93
N ALA A 48 18.73 -11.07 7.46
CA ALA A 48 19.44 -11.88 6.46
C ALA A 48 19.66 -11.11 5.15
N MET A 49 18.65 -10.40 4.67
CA MET A 49 18.76 -9.56 3.49
C MET A 49 19.79 -8.44 3.68
N GLU A 50 19.77 -7.75 4.82
CA GLU A 50 20.75 -6.70 5.13
C GLU A 50 22.20 -7.24 5.16
N GLN A 51 22.41 -8.45 5.69
CA GLN A 51 23.73 -9.10 5.68
C GLN A 51 24.19 -9.40 4.24
N THR A 52 23.32 -9.91 3.40
CA THR A 52 23.62 -10.20 1.99
C THR A 52 23.93 -8.91 1.23
N LEU A 53 23.17 -7.85 1.44
CA LEU A 53 23.42 -6.54 0.85
C LEU A 53 24.75 -5.94 1.35
N ALA A 54 25.04 -6.06 2.64
CA ALA A 54 26.31 -5.58 3.21
C ALA A 54 27.51 -6.31 2.58
N ALA A 55 27.38 -7.62 2.34
CA ALA A 55 28.43 -8.38 1.65
C ALA A 55 28.63 -7.92 0.19
N ALA A 56 27.56 -7.62 -0.53
CA ALA A 56 27.62 -7.07 -1.89
C ALA A 56 28.30 -5.69 -1.91
N VAL A 57 27.94 -4.80 -0.99
CA VAL A 57 28.55 -3.47 -0.85
C VAL A 57 30.05 -3.59 -0.49
N ALA A 58 30.40 -4.52 0.41
CA ALA A 58 31.80 -4.76 0.82
C ALA A 58 32.69 -5.27 -0.32
N LYS A 59 32.17 -6.13 -1.20
CA LYS A 59 32.89 -6.59 -2.41
C LYS A 59 33.30 -5.44 -3.32
N LEU A 60 32.57 -4.32 -3.29
CA LEU A 60 32.85 -3.11 -4.07
C LEU A 60 33.73 -2.10 -3.30
N GLY A 61 34.23 -2.47 -2.11
CA GLY A 61 35.17 -1.66 -1.31
C GLY A 61 34.52 -0.62 -0.40
N TYR A 62 33.21 -0.70 -0.15
CA TYR A 62 32.48 0.22 0.73
C TYR A 62 32.01 -0.48 1.99
N GLN A 63 31.64 0.30 3.02
CA GLN A 63 31.08 -0.21 4.25
C GLN A 63 29.63 0.21 4.41
N LEU A 64 28.71 -0.76 4.47
CA LEU A 64 27.33 -0.51 4.82
C LEU A 64 27.16 -0.52 6.34
N VAL A 65 26.62 0.56 6.91
CA VAL A 65 26.48 0.75 8.35
C VAL A 65 25.01 1.06 8.67
N ARG A 66 24.42 0.25 9.52
CA ARG A 66 23.07 0.47 9.98
C ARG A 66 22.97 1.76 10.80
N ALA A 67 22.09 2.69 10.44
CA ALA A 67 21.93 3.99 11.08
C ALA A 67 21.13 3.95 12.39
N HIS A 68 20.46 2.84 12.68
CA HIS A 68 19.67 2.64 13.89
C HIS A 68 19.83 1.23 14.47
N PRO A 69 19.75 1.06 15.80
CA PRO A 69 20.08 -0.20 16.45
C PRO A 69 18.96 -1.24 16.33
N TYR A 70 19.32 -2.49 16.60
CA TYR A 70 18.37 -3.53 16.96
C TYR A 70 17.72 -3.23 18.31
N LYS A 71 16.42 -3.41 18.42
CA LYS A 71 15.62 -3.15 19.63
C LYS A 71 15.30 -4.48 20.32
N ALA A 72 16.12 -4.91 21.26
CA ALA A 72 16.00 -6.22 21.90
C ALA A 72 14.62 -6.46 22.55
N ALA A 73 14.06 -5.44 23.20
CA ALA A 73 12.74 -5.54 23.83
C ALA A 73 11.59 -5.71 22.82
N GLN A 74 11.78 -5.25 21.58
CA GLN A 74 10.82 -5.35 20.49
C GLN A 74 11.13 -6.48 19.51
N LYS A 75 12.29 -7.14 19.68
CA LYS A 75 12.80 -8.22 18.86
C LYS A 75 12.94 -7.91 17.36
N HIS A 76 13.14 -6.66 17.01
CA HIS A 76 13.41 -6.21 15.64
C HIS A 76 14.25 -4.95 15.60
N GLY A 77 14.82 -4.65 14.42
CA GLY A 77 15.60 -3.44 14.21
C GLY A 77 14.93 -2.43 13.28
N PHE A 78 13.66 -2.56 12.93
CA PHE A 78 12.99 -1.59 12.08
C PHE A 78 12.72 -0.25 12.77
N ILE A 79 12.75 0.83 12.03
CA ILE A 79 12.08 2.09 12.41
C ILE A 79 10.58 1.83 12.33
N SER A 80 9.88 1.95 13.45
CA SER A 80 8.47 1.54 13.59
C SER A 80 7.51 2.70 13.88
N SER A 81 7.98 3.92 13.80
CA SER A 81 7.15 5.12 13.91
C SER A 81 7.78 6.32 13.23
N GLN A 82 6.97 7.30 12.83
CA GLN A 82 7.44 8.57 12.29
C GLN A 82 8.33 9.32 13.29
N LYS A 83 7.98 9.30 14.58
CA LYS A 83 8.78 9.91 15.66
C LYS A 83 10.18 9.29 15.73
N GLU A 84 10.28 7.98 15.67
CA GLU A 84 11.56 7.24 15.68
C GLU A 84 12.38 7.59 14.42
N GLY A 85 11.74 7.59 13.25
CA GLY A 85 12.40 7.98 12.00
C GLY A 85 12.96 9.38 12.05
N MET A 86 12.21 10.35 12.54
CA MET A 86 12.70 11.72 12.71
C MET A 86 13.91 11.78 13.66
N ALA A 87 13.90 11.04 14.76
CA ALA A 87 15.03 10.97 15.70
C ALA A 87 16.27 10.35 15.06
N VAL A 88 16.12 9.27 14.28
CA VAL A 88 17.24 8.64 13.55
C VAL A 88 17.85 9.63 12.55
N PHE A 89 17.03 10.29 11.75
CA PHE A 89 17.52 11.25 10.74
C PHE A 89 18.13 12.52 11.36
N ALA A 90 17.70 12.93 12.55
CA ALA A 90 18.36 14.00 13.30
C ALA A 90 19.75 13.61 13.82
N GLY A 91 20.03 12.34 13.98
CA GLY A 91 21.30 11.80 14.49
C GLY A 91 22.32 11.40 13.41
N ILE A 92 21.96 11.46 12.13
CA ILE A 92 22.85 11.10 11.02
C ILE A 92 23.30 12.33 10.22
N ASP A 93 24.48 12.24 9.61
CA ASP A 93 24.94 13.27 8.69
C ASP A 93 24.13 13.21 7.38
N PRO A 94 23.39 14.28 7.01
CA PRO A 94 22.58 14.31 5.80
C PRO A 94 23.41 14.27 4.50
N GLN A 95 24.73 14.44 4.57
CA GLN A 95 25.65 14.35 3.43
C GLN A 95 26.19 12.93 3.21
N THR A 96 25.86 11.97 4.05
CA THR A 96 26.31 10.59 3.90
C THR A 96 25.34 9.81 2.99
N PRO A 97 25.83 9.12 1.94
CA PRO A 97 24.96 8.31 1.07
C PRO A 97 24.16 7.28 1.85
N LEU A 98 22.91 7.09 1.47
CA LEU A 98 21.91 6.34 2.21
C LEU A 98 21.26 5.26 1.36
N ILE A 99 21.22 4.03 1.86
CA ILE A 99 20.40 2.93 1.32
C ILE A 99 19.20 2.72 2.23
N VAL A 100 18.00 2.71 1.63
CA VAL A 100 16.80 2.19 2.28
C VAL A 100 16.59 0.78 1.76
N ALA A 101 16.73 -0.22 2.65
CA ALA A 101 16.71 -1.63 2.29
C ALA A 101 15.47 -2.32 2.87
N GLU A 102 14.68 -2.97 2.00
CA GLU A 102 13.39 -3.55 2.34
C GLU A 102 13.31 -5.02 1.94
N ALA A 103 13.04 -5.89 2.91
CA ALA A 103 12.69 -7.29 2.71
C ALA A 103 11.24 -7.59 3.11
N VAL A 104 10.45 -6.57 3.43
CA VAL A 104 9.08 -6.70 3.95
C VAL A 104 8.27 -5.47 3.58
N TRP A 105 6.97 -5.49 3.90
CA TRP A 105 6.12 -4.31 3.86
C TRP A 105 6.61 -3.24 4.84
N GLN A 106 6.59 -1.98 4.42
CA GLN A 106 7.02 -0.84 5.23
C GLN A 106 6.02 0.33 5.16
N TYR A 107 6.07 1.17 6.16
CA TYR A 107 5.34 2.44 6.19
C TYR A 107 6.26 3.58 5.76
N SER A 108 6.04 4.14 4.57
CA SER A 108 6.86 5.24 4.05
C SER A 108 6.87 6.48 4.96
N HIS A 109 5.80 6.72 5.70
CA HIS A 109 5.71 7.83 6.66
C HIS A 109 6.77 7.77 7.77
N HIS A 110 7.26 6.59 8.13
CA HIS A 110 8.31 6.46 9.13
C HIS A 110 9.62 7.14 8.70
N LEU A 111 9.91 7.15 7.40
CA LEU A 111 11.16 7.64 6.86
C LEU A 111 11.03 8.95 6.08
N LEU A 112 9.83 9.25 5.57
CA LEU A 112 9.63 10.30 4.57
C LEU A 112 10.11 11.67 5.01
N ALA A 113 9.85 12.07 6.26
CA ALA A 113 10.28 13.36 6.79
C ALA A 113 11.81 13.51 6.74
N GLY A 114 12.55 12.46 7.11
CA GLY A 114 14.00 12.44 7.04
C GLY A 114 14.54 12.39 5.61
N LEU A 115 13.93 11.57 4.75
CA LEU A 115 14.34 11.43 3.36
C LEU A 115 14.11 12.73 2.54
N ILE A 116 13.08 13.50 2.85
CA ILE A 116 12.83 14.81 2.22
C ILE A 116 13.97 15.81 2.53
N SER A 117 14.55 15.74 3.72
CA SER A 117 15.61 16.65 4.15
C SER A 117 17.03 16.10 3.89
N HIS A 118 17.16 14.84 3.49
CA HIS A 118 18.45 14.22 3.18
C HIS A 118 19.05 14.81 1.89
N GLN A 119 20.34 15.05 1.87
CA GLN A 119 21.02 15.79 0.80
C GLN A 119 21.91 14.90 -0.07
N ALA A 120 22.43 13.81 0.51
CA ALA A 120 23.23 12.86 -0.22
C ALA A 120 22.39 11.91 -1.10
N PRO A 121 23.00 11.16 -2.02
CA PRO A 121 22.30 10.17 -2.83
C PRO A 121 21.54 9.14 -2.00
N ILE A 122 20.29 8.88 -2.40
CA ILE A 122 19.42 7.87 -1.82
C ILE A 122 19.29 6.71 -2.82
N LEU A 123 19.47 5.48 -2.33
CA LEU A 123 19.18 4.25 -3.07
C LEU A 123 18.12 3.45 -2.31
N THR A 124 17.03 3.10 -2.97
CA THR A 124 16.08 2.12 -2.45
C THR A 124 16.41 0.74 -2.99
N VAL A 125 16.46 -0.25 -2.10
CA VAL A 125 16.83 -1.64 -2.43
C VAL A 125 15.82 -2.61 -1.86
N ALA A 126 15.46 -3.63 -2.62
CA ALA A 126 14.61 -4.72 -2.15
C ALA A 126 14.99 -6.06 -2.77
N ASN A 127 14.75 -7.14 -2.02
CA ASN A 127 14.60 -8.46 -2.63
C ASN A 127 13.20 -8.55 -3.27
N TRP A 128 13.09 -9.21 -4.43
CA TRP A 128 11.83 -9.34 -5.15
C TRP A 128 11.17 -10.73 -5.00
N SER A 129 11.86 -11.66 -4.39
CA SER A 129 11.39 -13.03 -4.16
C SER A 129 11.58 -13.48 -2.73
N GLY A 130 11.20 -14.73 -2.44
CA GLY A 130 11.28 -15.33 -1.12
C GLY A 130 9.97 -15.24 -0.34
N THR A 131 9.99 -15.69 0.90
CA THR A 131 8.80 -15.70 1.79
C THR A 131 8.31 -14.28 2.10
N TRP A 132 9.23 -13.33 2.17
CA TRP A 132 8.95 -11.93 2.45
C TRP A 132 9.59 -11.04 1.37
N PRO A 133 8.95 -10.88 0.19
CA PRO A 133 9.49 -10.03 -0.85
C PRO A 133 9.34 -8.55 -0.50
N GLY A 134 10.45 -7.83 -0.47
CA GLY A 134 10.48 -6.41 -0.13
C GLY A 134 10.05 -5.47 -1.26
N LEU A 135 9.85 -6.00 -2.47
CA LEU A 135 9.55 -5.19 -3.65
C LEU A 135 8.32 -4.29 -3.47
N VAL A 136 7.25 -4.80 -2.85
CA VAL A 136 6.02 -4.03 -2.62
C VAL A 136 6.28 -2.85 -1.68
N GLY A 137 7.01 -3.07 -0.58
CA GLY A 137 7.41 -2.03 0.35
C GLY A 137 8.29 -0.97 -0.31
N MET A 138 9.26 -1.38 -1.12
CA MET A 138 10.11 -0.48 -1.89
C MET A 138 9.31 0.34 -2.91
N LEU A 139 8.39 -0.26 -3.65
CA LEU A 139 7.54 0.45 -4.60
C LEU A 139 6.63 1.48 -3.93
N ASN A 140 6.09 1.14 -2.75
CA ASN A 140 5.39 2.11 -1.90
C ASN A 140 6.28 3.30 -1.53
N LEU A 141 7.49 3.05 -1.05
CA LEU A 141 8.44 4.12 -0.73
C LEU A 141 8.79 4.96 -1.96
N ASN A 142 9.10 4.32 -3.09
CA ASN A 142 9.42 4.99 -4.34
C ASN A 142 8.29 5.91 -4.81
N GLY A 143 7.05 5.45 -4.75
CA GLY A 143 5.88 6.27 -5.04
C GLY A 143 5.75 7.46 -4.11
N SER A 144 6.02 7.28 -2.82
CA SER A 144 6.00 8.34 -1.80
C SER A 144 7.12 9.36 -2.02
N LEU A 145 8.33 8.93 -2.33
CA LEU A 145 9.46 9.80 -2.65
C LEU A 145 9.21 10.61 -3.93
N THR A 146 8.69 9.96 -4.97
CA THR A 146 8.32 10.63 -6.23
C THR A 146 7.28 11.70 -5.98
N LYS A 147 6.22 11.40 -5.24
CA LYS A 147 5.17 12.36 -4.88
C LYS A 147 5.71 13.54 -4.03
N ALA A 148 6.67 13.27 -3.16
CA ALA A 148 7.33 14.29 -2.35
C ALA A 148 8.40 15.09 -3.11
N GLY A 149 8.71 14.75 -4.36
CA GLY A 149 9.74 15.41 -5.17
C GLY A 149 11.17 15.10 -4.75
N VAL A 150 11.38 13.99 -4.02
CA VAL A 150 12.70 13.51 -3.60
C VAL A 150 13.37 12.76 -4.75
N LYS A 151 14.63 13.07 -5.02
CA LYS A 151 15.44 12.31 -5.99
C LYS A 151 16.03 11.07 -5.34
N TYR A 152 15.90 9.94 -6.01
CA TYR A 152 16.43 8.65 -5.56
C TYR A 152 16.79 7.77 -6.74
N SER A 153 17.59 6.75 -6.48
CA SER A 153 17.78 5.60 -7.37
C SER A 153 17.13 4.37 -6.77
N THR A 154 16.85 3.36 -7.57
CA THR A 154 16.24 2.12 -7.11
C THR A 154 16.89 0.91 -7.76
N LEU A 155 17.10 -0.15 -6.98
CA LEU A 155 17.62 -1.44 -7.45
C LEU A 155 16.90 -2.57 -6.73
N TRP A 156 16.74 -3.68 -7.40
CA TRP A 156 16.16 -4.89 -6.82
C TRP A 156 16.88 -6.12 -7.35
N SER A 157 16.84 -7.19 -6.60
CA SER A 157 17.44 -8.47 -6.96
C SER A 157 16.79 -9.58 -6.18
N ASP A 158 17.06 -10.81 -6.51
CA ASP A 158 16.68 -11.95 -5.71
C ASP A 158 17.59 -12.07 -4.48
N ASP A 159 18.90 -12.07 -4.72
CA ASP A 159 19.93 -12.29 -3.72
C ASP A 159 21.11 -11.31 -3.81
N PHE A 160 21.00 -10.25 -4.58
CA PHE A 160 22.02 -9.21 -4.80
C PHE A 160 23.32 -9.69 -5.45
N SER A 161 23.29 -10.85 -6.11
CA SER A 161 24.47 -11.43 -6.77
C SER A 161 24.45 -11.28 -8.29
N ASP A 162 23.33 -10.91 -8.90
CA ASP A 162 23.18 -10.80 -10.35
C ASP A 162 23.89 -9.56 -10.93
N ASP A 163 24.25 -9.66 -12.21
CA ASP A 163 25.00 -8.61 -12.91
C ASP A 163 24.22 -7.29 -13.01
N TYR A 164 22.88 -7.35 -13.12
CA TYR A 164 22.04 -6.16 -13.15
C TYR A 164 22.18 -5.38 -11.85
N PHE A 165 22.06 -6.06 -10.70
CA PHE A 165 22.16 -5.43 -9.39
C PHE A 165 23.56 -4.91 -9.12
N LEU A 166 24.59 -5.74 -9.32
CA LEU A 166 25.98 -5.38 -9.05
C LEU A 166 26.46 -4.22 -9.93
N THR A 167 26.12 -4.21 -11.20
CA THR A 167 26.45 -3.11 -12.12
C THR A 167 25.72 -1.81 -11.70
N GLY A 168 24.45 -1.89 -11.36
CA GLY A 168 23.68 -0.75 -10.88
C GLY A 168 24.20 -0.20 -9.54
N LEU A 169 24.53 -1.09 -8.61
CA LEU A 169 25.11 -0.72 -7.31
C LEU A 169 26.47 -0.03 -7.48
N GLN A 170 27.36 -0.58 -8.33
CA GLN A 170 28.65 0.03 -8.63
C GLN A 170 28.48 1.43 -9.26
N ALA A 171 27.55 1.58 -10.20
CA ALA A 171 27.24 2.87 -10.80
C ALA A 171 26.77 3.88 -9.75
N TRP A 172 25.83 3.48 -8.88
CA TRP A 172 25.33 4.34 -7.81
C TRP A 172 26.43 4.71 -6.81
N LEU A 173 27.26 3.77 -6.39
CA LEU A 173 28.37 4.02 -5.46
C LEU A 173 29.41 4.99 -6.07
N SER A 174 29.57 4.98 -7.39
CA SER A 174 30.57 5.83 -8.07
C SER A 174 30.02 7.20 -8.44
N THR A 175 28.73 7.30 -8.78
CA THR A 175 28.14 8.53 -9.35
C THR A 175 26.97 9.09 -8.54
N GLY A 176 26.44 8.35 -7.55
CA GLY A 176 25.23 8.65 -6.83
C GLY A 176 23.94 8.33 -7.59
N VAL A 177 24.03 7.74 -8.80
CA VAL A 177 22.88 7.46 -9.65
C VAL A 177 22.97 6.05 -10.24
N ALA A 178 21.89 5.30 -10.14
CA ALA A 178 21.67 4.09 -10.93
C ALA A 178 20.60 4.37 -11.99
N THR A 179 20.85 3.92 -13.23
CA THR A 179 19.94 4.11 -14.35
C THR A 179 19.48 2.77 -14.91
N HIS A 180 18.26 2.75 -15.41
CA HIS A 180 17.65 1.53 -15.99
C HIS A 180 17.57 1.62 -17.50
N LYS A 181 17.79 0.48 -18.16
CA LYS A 181 17.56 0.35 -19.60
C LYS A 181 16.05 0.28 -19.85
N THR A 182 15.49 1.29 -20.51
CA THR A 182 14.05 1.40 -20.80
C THR A 182 13.70 1.19 -22.27
N ALA A 183 14.62 0.63 -23.08
CA ALA A 183 14.42 0.43 -24.53
C ALA A 183 13.21 -0.47 -24.87
N HIS A 184 12.80 -1.33 -23.93
CA HIS A 184 11.60 -2.17 -24.05
C HIS A 184 10.29 -1.42 -23.79
N VAL A 185 10.36 -0.24 -23.18
CA VAL A 185 9.18 0.59 -22.88
C VAL A 185 8.72 1.31 -24.14
N LYS A 186 7.47 1.10 -24.51
CA LYS A 186 6.88 1.73 -25.71
C LYS A 186 6.00 2.90 -25.30
N PRO A 187 6.06 4.05 -25.99
CA PRO A 187 5.07 5.12 -25.79
C PRO A 187 3.65 4.61 -26.03
N LEU A 188 2.69 5.06 -25.24
CA LEU A 188 1.27 4.65 -25.36
C LEU A 188 0.72 4.86 -26.79
N ALA A 189 1.14 5.92 -27.48
CA ALA A 189 0.75 6.19 -28.86
C ALA A 189 1.20 5.09 -29.86
N LYS A 190 2.24 4.32 -29.53
CA LYS A 190 2.73 3.18 -30.32
C LYS A 190 2.19 1.83 -29.83
N ALA A 191 1.37 1.81 -28.76
CA ALA A 191 0.79 0.57 -28.28
C ALA A 191 -0.36 0.13 -29.20
N SER A 192 -0.35 -1.15 -29.55
CA SER A 192 -1.47 -1.77 -30.27
C SER A 192 -2.59 -2.07 -29.29
N VAL A 193 -3.66 -1.29 -29.33
CA VAL A 193 -4.85 -1.51 -28.53
C VAL A 193 -5.96 -1.99 -29.45
N PRO A 194 -6.62 -3.13 -29.16
CA PRO A 194 -7.74 -3.63 -29.97
C PRO A 194 -8.81 -2.55 -30.15
N PRO A 195 -9.33 -2.32 -31.38
CA PRO A 195 -10.28 -1.24 -31.64
C PRO A 195 -11.53 -1.27 -30.75
N LYS A 196 -12.05 -2.45 -30.46
CA LYS A 196 -13.20 -2.63 -29.57
C LYS A 196 -12.90 -2.17 -28.13
N ALA A 197 -11.74 -2.55 -27.59
CA ALA A 197 -11.31 -2.12 -26.25
C ALA A 197 -11.11 -0.60 -26.20
N ARG A 198 -10.49 -0.01 -27.23
CA ARG A 198 -10.32 1.44 -27.33
C ARG A 198 -11.64 2.18 -27.37
N ALA A 199 -12.63 1.69 -28.16
CA ALA A 199 -13.94 2.29 -28.25
C ALA A 199 -14.68 2.25 -26.90
N ILE A 200 -14.63 1.11 -26.20
CA ILE A 200 -15.24 0.95 -24.87
C ILE A 200 -14.58 1.90 -23.87
N ALA A 201 -13.25 1.90 -23.80
CA ALA A 201 -12.49 2.76 -22.89
C ALA A 201 -12.79 4.25 -23.13
N LYS A 202 -12.84 4.65 -24.42
CA LYS A 202 -13.21 6.03 -24.78
C LYS A 202 -14.62 6.39 -24.32
N LYS A 203 -15.58 5.51 -24.57
CA LYS A 203 -16.98 5.72 -24.15
C LYS A 203 -17.09 5.89 -22.63
N ILE A 204 -16.43 5.02 -21.85
CA ILE A 204 -16.43 5.09 -20.38
C ILE A 204 -15.79 6.41 -19.91
N ALA A 205 -14.65 6.79 -20.47
CA ALA A 205 -13.96 8.01 -20.10
C ALA A 205 -14.77 9.27 -20.45
N ASP A 206 -15.41 9.31 -21.62
CA ASP A 206 -16.24 10.43 -22.03
C ASP A 206 -17.52 10.53 -21.17
N ASP A 207 -18.14 9.39 -20.86
CA ASP A 207 -19.31 9.34 -19.97
C ASP A 207 -18.97 9.82 -18.57
N LEU A 208 -17.84 9.36 -18.01
CA LEU A 208 -17.39 9.74 -16.67
C LEU A 208 -17.14 11.24 -16.58
N ARG A 209 -16.43 11.81 -17.57
CA ARG A 209 -16.18 13.27 -17.62
C ARG A 209 -17.48 14.08 -17.79
N ARG A 210 -18.44 13.57 -18.54
CA ARG A 210 -19.72 14.24 -18.80
C ARG A 210 -20.65 14.20 -17.60
N ARG A 211 -20.86 13.00 -17.02
CA ARG A 211 -21.83 12.78 -15.92
C ARG A 211 -21.27 13.18 -14.56
N LYS A 212 -19.95 13.09 -14.40
CA LYS A 212 -19.25 13.13 -13.12
C LYS A 212 -19.59 11.92 -12.26
N SER A 213 -18.74 11.64 -11.29
CA SER A 213 -18.94 10.55 -10.34
C SER A 213 -18.43 10.96 -8.96
N ILE A 214 -19.17 10.63 -7.94
CA ILE A 214 -18.77 10.82 -6.55
C ILE A 214 -18.20 9.51 -6.03
N MET A 215 -16.97 9.58 -5.52
CA MET A 215 -16.31 8.48 -4.82
C MET A 215 -16.33 8.77 -3.32
N GLY A 216 -17.17 8.07 -2.57
CA GLY A 216 -17.21 8.16 -1.10
C GLY A 216 -16.03 7.44 -0.47
N ILE A 217 -15.31 8.10 0.44
CA ILE A 217 -14.18 7.51 1.14
C ILE A 217 -14.39 7.65 2.65
N PHE A 218 -14.53 6.52 3.33
CA PHE A 218 -14.66 6.49 4.78
C PHE A 218 -13.28 6.66 5.43
N ASP A 219 -13.00 7.87 5.92
CA ASP A 219 -11.73 8.32 6.46
C ASP A 219 -10.57 8.11 5.48
N GLU A 220 -10.31 9.10 4.64
CA GLU A 220 -9.21 9.05 3.67
C GLU A 220 -7.87 8.92 4.39
N GLY A 221 -7.37 7.70 4.46
CA GLY A 221 -6.08 7.38 5.03
C GLY A 221 -5.18 6.69 4.02
N CYS A 222 -3.97 6.36 4.42
CA CYS A 222 -3.00 5.82 3.49
C CYS A 222 -2.20 4.64 4.04
N MET A 223 -2.51 4.13 5.22
CA MET A 223 -1.77 3.01 5.83
C MET A 223 -0.24 3.20 5.78
N GLY A 224 0.24 4.42 6.04
CA GLY A 224 1.66 4.76 5.90
C GLY A 224 2.15 4.92 4.45
N MET A 225 1.27 4.85 3.46
CA MET A 225 1.57 5.04 2.04
C MET A 225 1.21 6.46 1.60
N TYR A 226 2.11 7.39 1.72
CA TYR A 226 1.87 8.77 1.28
C TYR A 226 1.46 8.87 -0.20
N ASN A 227 1.98 7.99 -1.04
CA ASN A 227 1.61 7.89 -2.45
C ASN A 227 0.16 7.46 -2.69
N ALA A 228 -0.48 6.77 -1.74
CA ALA A 228 -1.86 6.30 -1.90
C ALA A 228 -2.91 7.40 -1.70
N ILE A 229 -2.55 8.52 -1.08
CA ILE A 229 -3.41 9.71 -1.04
C ILE A 229 -3.30 10.43 -2.38
N ILE A 230 -4.28 10.28 -3.23
CA ILE A 230 -4.32 10.94 -4.54
C ILE A 230 -4.89 12.35 -4.36
N PRO A 231 -4.15 13.42 -4.71
CA PRO A 231 -4.68 14.78 -4.68
C PRO A 231 -5.94 14.92 -5.56
N ASP A 232 -6.94 15.66 -5.08
CA ASP A 232 -8.23 15.80 -5.75
C ASP A 232 -8.08 16.39 -7.16
N GLU A 233 -7.16 17.34 -7.34
CA GLU A 233 -6.87 17.96 -8.63
C GLU A 233 -6.37 16.97 -9.70
N LEU A 234 -5.84 15.81 -9.31
CA LEU A 234 -5.47 14.76 -10.26
C LEU A 234 -6.68 13.90 -10.67
N LEU A 235 -7.74 13.88 -9.88
CA LEU A 235 -8.98 13.16 -10.19
C LEU A 235 -9.96 13.99 -11.02
N PHE A 236 -10.01 15.31 -10.81
CA PHE A 236 -10.96 16.20 -11.52
C PHE A 236 -10.97 16.03 -13.04
N PRO A 237 -9.80 15.93 -13.74
CA PRO A 237 -9.79 15.70 -15.19
C PRO A 237 -10.40 14.37 -15.62
N THR A 238 -10.50 13.39 -14.72
CA THR A 238 -11.13 12.10 -15.00
C THR A 238 -12.66 12.17 -14.82
N GLY A 239 -13.18 13.20 -14.17
CA GLY A 239 -14.59 13.34 -13.81
C GLY A 239 -14.95 12.72 -12.47
N VAL A 240 -13.98 12.33 -11.66
CA VAL A 240 -14.21 11.76 -10.32
C VAL A 240 -13.99 12.82 -9.24
N TYR A 241 -14.88 12.86 -8.27
CA TYR A 241 -14.86 13.77 -7.13
C TYR A 241 -14.99 12.97 -5.85
N LYS A 242 -14.17 13.27 -4.84
CA LYS A 242 -14.23 12.59 -3.55
C LYS A 242 -15.29 13.21 -2.64
N GLU A 243 -16.08 12.36 -2.00
CA GLU A 243 -16.84 12.70 -0.81
C GLU A 243 -16.17 12.06 0.40
N ARG A 244 -15.79 12.88 1.37
CA ARG A 244 -15.07 12.40 2.57
C ARG A 244 -16.06 12.08 3.66
N LEU A 245 -16.26 10.80 3.88
CA LEU A 245 -17.19 10.22 4.83
C LEU A 245 -16.46 9.79 6.11
N SER A 246 -17.19 9.63 7.19
CA SER A 246 -16.62 9.25 8.48
C SER A 246 -16.88 7.78 8.81
N GLN A 247 -15.84 7.06 9.25
CA GLN A 247 -15.99 5.70 9.79
C GLN A 247 -16.81 5.67 11.08
N SER A 248 -16.79 6.73 11.88
CA SER A 248 -17.65 6.81 13.08
C SER A 248 -19.12 6.94 12.71
N ALA A 249 -19.46 7.68 11.64
CA ALA A 249 -20.84 7.72 11.13
C ALA A 249 -21.25 6.36 10.54
N LEU A 250 -20.33 5.68 9.82
CA LEU A 250 -20.58 4.32 9.34
C LEU A 250 -20.86 3.35 10.49
N TYR A 251 -20.09 3.43 11.57
CA TYR A 251 -20.31 2.60 12.75
C TYR A 251 -21.67 2.87 13.41
N ALA A 252 -22.04 4.15 13.57
CA ALA A 252 -23.33 4.52 14.11
C ALA A 252 -24.48 3.97 13.25
N ALA A 253 -24.41 4.17 11.94
CA ALA A 253 -25.40 3.65 10.99
C ALA A 253 -25.47 2.11 10.98
N ALA A 254 -24.33 1.42 11.13
CA ALA A 254 -24.30 -0.04 11.20
C ALA A 254 -25.03 -0.60 12.43
N ARG A 255 -25.01 0.12 13.56
CA ARG A 255 -25.75 -0.27 14.76
C ARG A 255 -27.27 -0.21 14.58
N ASP A 256 -27.75 0.65 13.69
CA ASP A 256 -29.17 0.83 13.39
C ASP A 256 -29.68 -0.19 12.36
N VAL A 257 -28.80 -0.95 11.74
CA VAL A 257 -29.20 -2.06 10.82
C VAL A 257 -29.72 -3.22 11.67
N SER A 258 -30.89 -3.73 11.34
CA SER A 258 -31.48 -4.86 12.04
C SER A 258 -30.74 -6.18 11.76
N ASP A 259 -30.87 -7.13 12.70
CA ASP A 259 -30.30 -8.47 12.51
C ASP A 259 -30.96 -9.22 11.33
N ASP A 260 -32.23 -8.98 11.09
CA ASP A 260 -32.96 -9.61 9.97
C ASP A 260 -32.41 -9.16 8.61
N GLU A 261 -32.05 -7.89 8.45
CA GLU A 261 -31.43 -7.38 7.23
C GLU A 261 -30.03 -7.98 7.05
N ALA A 262 -29.23 -8.03 8.11
CA ALA A 262 -27.91 -8.65 8.08
C ALA A 262 -27.99 -10.15 7.74
N LEU A 263 -28.93 -10.86 8.36
CA LEU A 263 -29.20 -12.27 8.07
C LEU A 263 -29.64 -12.49 6.61
N ALA A 264 -30.40 -11.57 6.02
CA ALA A 264 -30.79 -11.67 4.62
C ALA A 264 -29.57 -11.64 3.69
N VAL A 265 -28.60 -10.73 3.94
CA VAL A 265 -27.32 -10.67 3.20
C VAL A 265 -26.50 -11.94 3.44
N TYR A 266 -26.33 -12.36 4.68
CA TYR A 266 -25.59 -13.58 5.02
C TYR A 266 -26.15 -14.83 4.33
N ARG A 267 -27.49 -15.00 4.36
CA ARG A 267 -28.18 -16.10 3.67
C ARG A 267 -27.99 -16.01 2.16
N TRP A 268 -27.97 -14.80 1.60
CA TRP A 268 -27.73 -14.60 0.17
C TRP A 268 -26.32 -15.03 -0.21
N LEU A 269 -25.28 -14.63 0.55
CA LEU A 269 -23.89 -15.08 0.35
C LEU A 269 -23.79 -16.61 0.37
N ARG A 270 -24.44 -17.27 1.33
CA ARG A 270 -24.47 -18.73 1.41
C ARG A 270 -25.17 -19.37 0.22
N ARG A 271 -26.28 -18.82 -0.24
CA ARG A 271 -26.99 -19.31 -1.45
C ARG A 271 -26.11 -19.16 -2.71
N LYS A 272 -25.25 -18.14 -2.77
CA LYS A 272 -24.29 -17.95 -3.86
C LYS A 272 -23.04 -18.82 -3.76
N GLY A 273 -22.99 -19.72 -2.80
CA GLY A 273 -21.93 -20.74 -2.68
C GLY A 273 -20.83 -20.38 -1.67
N MET A 274 -20.89 -19.23 -1.00
CA MET A 274 -19.90 -18.89 0.03
C MET A 274 -19.99 -19.87 1.20
N LYS A 275 -18.84 -20.44 1.56
CA LYS A 275 -18.69 -21.35 2.70
C LYS A 275 -18.01 -20.59 3.84
N PHE A 276 -18.63 -20.61 5.02
CA PHE A 276 -18.09 -20.01 6.22
C PHE A 276 -17.60 -21.14 7.15
N HIS A 277 -16.34 -21.06 7.55
CA HIS A 277 -15.78 -21.91 8.59
C HIS A 277 -15.83 -21.15 9.89
N LEU A 278 -16.91 -21.33 10.63
CA LEU A 278 -17.18 -20.60 11.86
C LEU A 278 -16.64 -21.36 13.07
N GLY A 279 -16.09 -20.60 14.02
CA GLY A 279 -15.71 -21.07 15.35
C GLY A 279 -16.52 -20.38 16.43
N VAL A 280 -16.13 -20.58 17.68
CA VAL A 280 -16.83 -20.06 18.86
C VAL A 280 -16.02 -19.02 19.63
N ASN A 281 -14.71 -18.97 19.43
CA ASN A 281 -13.82 -18.07 20.13
C ASN A 281 -13.56 -16.83 19.28
N GLU A 282 -14.25 -15.72 19.58
CA GLU A 282 -14.10 -14.47 18.84
C GLU A 282 -12.69 -13.86 18.84
N ALA A 283 -11.80 -14.32 19.69
CA ALA A 283 -10.42 -13.87 19.70
C ALA A 283 -9.53 -14.56 18.64
N THR A 284 -9.93 -15.74 18.19
CA THR A 284 -9.14 -16.60 17.28
C THR A 284 -9.92 -17.07 16.07
N ASP A 285 -11.24 -17.08 16.15
CA ASP A 285 -12.10 -17.66 15.14
C ASP A 285 -13.00 -16.60 14.50
N LEU A 286 -13.41 -16.83 13.26
CA LEU A 286 -14.51 -16.12 12.65
C LEU A 286 -15.83 -16.66 13.22
N THR A 287 -16.65 -15.81 13.81
CA THR A 287 -17.95 -16.21 14.35
C THR A 287 -19.11 -15.67 13.51
N GLU A 288 -20.29 -16.30 13.63
CA GLU A 288 -21.50 -15.83 12.92
C GLU A 288 -21.83 -14.38 13.31
N ARG A 289 -21.64 -14.00 14.55
CA ARG A 289 -21.85 -12.63 15.03
C ARG A 289 -20.95 -11.63 14.28
N GLN A 290 -19.69 -11.97 14.06
CA GLN A 290 -18.75 -11.11 13.29
C GLN A 290 -19.19 -10.99 11.83
N VAL A 291 -19.62 -12.08 11.21
CA VAL A 291 -20.15 -12.04 9.83
C VAL A 291 -21.39 -11.16 9.74
N LEU A 292 -22.31 -11.27 10.70
CA LEU A 292 -23.50 -10.42 10.73
C LEU A 292 -23.14 -8.93 10.89
N TRP A 293 -22.13 -8.61 11.70
CA TRP A 293 -21.64 -7.25 11.82
C TRP A 293 -21.05 -6.71 10.52
N GLN A 294 -20.29 -7.52 9.78
CA GLN A 294 -19.82 -7.15 8.43
C GLN A 294 -20.99 -6.89 7.49
N CYS A 295 -22.02 -7.72 7.53
CA CYS A 295 -23.25 -7.49 6.74
C CYS A 295 -23.94 -6.19 7.14
N LYS A 296 -24.01 -5.85 8.44
CA LYS A 296 -24.55 -4.57 8.90
C LYS A 296 -23.73 -3.38 8.40
N THR A 297 -22.41 -3.46 8.51
CA THR A 297 -21.49 -2.42 8.04
C THR A 297 -21.62 -2.20 6.53
N TYR A 298 -21.75 -3.27 5.78
CA TYR A 298 -21.99 -3.22 4.34
C TYR A 298 -23.31 -2.51 4.00
N ILE A 299 -24.40 -2.88 4.66
CA ILE A 299 -25.72 -2.25 4.45
C ILE A 299 -25.68 -0.76 4.78
N ALA A 300 -25.04 -0.42 5.93
CA ALA A 300 -24.88 0.97 6.33
C ALA A 300 -24.04 1.77 5.33
N ALA A 301 -22.94 1.20 4.83
CA ALA A 301 -22.10 1.85 3.83
C ALA A 301 -22.87 2.13 2.53
N LEU A 302 -23.72 1.21 2.09
CA LEU A 302 -24.56 1.41 0.91
C LEU A 302 -25.61 2.50 1.13
N ARG A 303 -26.23 2.57 2.32
CA ARG A 303 -27.20 3.62 2.66
C ARG A 303 -26.56 5.00 2.64
N ILE A 304 -25.38 5.12 3.25
CA ILE A 304 -24.61 6.37 3.24
C ILE A 304 -24.19 6.71 1.82
N ALA A 305 -23.72 5.73 1.03
CA ALA A 305 -23.36 5.96 -0.36
C ALA A 305 -24.53 6.48 -1.19
N ASP A 306 -25.72 5.94 -0.96
CA ASP A 306 -26.96 6.37 -1.66
C ASP A 306 -27.37 7.78 -1.23
N GLU A 307 -27.33 8.09 0.07
CA GLU A 307 -27.64 9.41 0.62
C GLU A 307 -26.73 10.48 0.03
N PHE A 308 -25.42 10.23 -0.08
CA PHE A 308 -24.44 11.17 -0.65
C PHE A 308 -24.30 11.07 -2.18
N GLY A 309 -25.05 10.20 -2.83
CA GLY A 309 -24.99 10.01 -4.27
C GLY A 309 -23.68 9.41 -4.77
N CYS A 310 -22.95 8.66 -3.95
CA CYS A 310 -21.71 8.03 -4.32
C CYS A 310 -21.92 6.87 -5.30
N GLU A 311 -21.20 6.85 -6.42
CA GLU A 311 -21.19 5.72 -7.36
C GLU A 311 -20.21 4.62 -6.96
N THR A 312 -19.19 4.99 -6.18
CA THR A 312 -18.21 4.08 -5.60
C THR A 312 -17.94 4.48 -4.16
N ILE A 313 -17.56 3.50 -3.33
CA ILE A 313 -17.14 3.75 -1.95
C ILE A 313 -15.85 2.98 -1.66
N GLY A 314 -15.06 3.53 -0.75
CA GLY A 314 -13.87 2.89 -0.21
C GLY A 314 -13.78 3.12 1.29
N ILE A 315 -13.20 2.16 1.98
CA ILE A 315 -12.95 2.26 3.41
C ILE A 315 -11.50 1.85 3.71
N GLN A 316 -10.84 2.60 4.58
CA GLN A 316 -9.54 2.18 5.06
C GLN A 316 -9.70 1.26 6.27
N TYR A 317 -9.44 -0.02 6.09
CA TYR A 317 -9.70 -1.05 7.07
C TYR A 317 -8.76 -1.05 8.29
N GLN A 318 -7.58 -0.46 8.21
CA GLN A 318 -6.59 -0.44 9.28
C GLN A 318 -6.77 0.70 10.30
N GLN A 319 -7.87 1.43 10.24
CA GLN A 319 -8.20 2.49 11.20
C GLN A 319 -8.96 1.98 12.42
N GLY A 320 -9.31 2.87 13.33
CA GLY A 320 -9.92 2.53 14.62
C GLY A 320 -11.29 1.86 14.57
N LEU A 321 -11.94 1.79 13.41
CA LEU A 321 -13.23 1.12 13.27
C LEU A 321 -13.18 -0.34 13.75
N LYS A 322 -12.10 -1.05 13.48
CA LYS A 322 -11.86 -2.41 13.97
C LYS A 322 -11.93 -2.52 15.50
N ASP A 323 -11.46 -1.48 16.21
CA ASP A 323 -11.40 -1.45 17.66
C ASP A 323 -12.75 -1.06 18.26
N LEU A 324 -13.58 -0.33 17.52
CA LEU A 324 -14.93 0.07 17.91
C LEU A 324 -15.96 -1.04 17.71
N LEU A 325 -15.81 -1.85 16.68
CA LEU A 325 -16.74 -2.91 16.32
C LEU A 325 -16.61 -4.15 17.22
N SER A 326 -15.66 -4.15 18.13
CA SER A 326 -15.42 -5.26 19.03
C SER A 326 -15.21 -4.77 20.46
N PRO A 327 -15.82 -5.38 21.47
CA PRO A 327 -15.35 -5.23 22.84
C PRO A 327 -13.91 -5.71 23.01
N LYS A 328 -13.35 -6.41 22.02
CA LYS A 328 -11.95 -6.83 21.87
C LYS A 328 -11.57 -7.03 20.41
N GLY A 329 -12.01 -6.17 19.51
CA GLY A 329 -11.60 -6.22 18.10
C GLY A 329 -12.37 -7.23 17.25
N ILE A 330 -13.70 -7.20 17.21
CA ILE A 330 -14.49 -8.21 16.51
C ILE A 330 -14.44 -8.08 14.99
N LEU A 331 -14.14 -6.98 14.41
CA LEU A 331 -14.29 -6.90 12.97
C LEU A 331 -13.02 -6.64 12.20
N LEU A 332 -11.95 -6.28 12.76
CA LEU A 332 -10.73 -5.99 12.00
C LEU A 332 -9.53 -5.93 12.95
N ARG A 333 -9.23 -7.01 13.67
CA ARG A 333 -7.88 -7.13 14.22
C ARG A 333 -6.91 -7.17 13.05
N ASN A 334 -5.98 -6.23 13.00
CA ASN A 334 -4.98 -6.15 11.92
C ASN A 334 -4.13 -7.41 11.78
N ASP A 335 -4.05 -8.23 12.82
CA ASP A 335 -3.27 -9.47 12.83
C ASP A 335 -4.08 -10.67 12.34
N THR A 336 -5.40 -10.56 12.44
CA THR A 336 -6.36 -11.59 12.02
C THR A 336 -7.14 -11.16 10.79
N SER A 337 -7.31 -9.84 10.53
CA SER A 337 -8.10 -9.39 9.40
C SER A 337 -7.47 -9.75 8.06
N THR A 338 -6.16 -9.72 7.94
CA THR A 338 -5.49 -10.23 6.75
C THR A 338 -5.62 -11.74 6.66
N ARG A 339 -5.52 -12.46 7.77
CA ARG A 339 -5.70 -13.92 7.83
C ARG A 339 -7.15 -14.36 7.76
N GLU A 340 -8.08 -13.57 8.28
CA GLU A 340 -9.52 -13.84 8.22
C GLU A 340 -10.09 -13.47 6.85
N LEU A 341 -9.59 -12.42 6.20
CA LEU A 341 -9.88 -12.11 4.80
C LEU A 341 -9.16 -13.10 3.88
N GLU A 342 -7.90 -13.42 4.12
CA GLU A 342 -7.17 -14.51 3.44
C GLU A 342 -7.85 -15.86 3.72
N GLY A 343 -8.38 -16.07 4.91
CA GLY A 343 -9.19 -17.22 5.25
C GLY A 343 -10.52 -17.24 4.51
N LEU A 344 -11.21 -16.13 4.37
CA LEU A 344 -12.41 -15.96 3.56
C LEU A 344 -12.09 -16.16 2.07
N GLU A 345 -10.99 -15.61 1.58
CA GLU A 345 -10.48 -15.78 0.22
C GLU A 345 -10.22 -17.26 -0.11
N GLN A 346 -9.64 -18.02 0.81
CA GLN A 346 -9.41 -19.46 0.64
C GLN A 346 -10.69 -20.29 0.63
N TYR A 347 -11.78 -19.78 1.19
CA TYR A 347 -13.04 -20.53 1.34
C TYR A 347 -14.13 -20.09 0.36
N VAL A 348 -13.93 -19.04 -0.40
CA VAL A 348 -14.81 -18.71 -1.52
C VAL A 348 -14.38 -19.51 -2.73
N LYS A 349 -14.74 -20.77 -2.79
CA LYS A 349 -14.81 -21.48 -4.06
C LYS A 349 -16.10 -21.11 -4.75
N VAL A 350 -15.99 -20.31 -5.79
CA VAL A 350 -17.02 -20.25 -6.83
C VAL A 350 -17.08 -21.64 -7.43
N ALA A 351 -18.26 -22.25 -7.51
CA ALA A 351 -18.42 -23.56 -8.15
C ALA A 351 -17.93 -23.45 -9.59
N ASP A 352 -17.13 -24.42 -10.04
CA ASP A 352 -16.61 -24.47 -11.40
C ASP A 352 -17.78 -24.28 -12.41
N GLY A 353 -17.71 -23.23 -13.20
CA GLY A 353 -18.66 -22.95 -14.29
C GLY A 353 -19.72 -21.89 -14.01
N GLU A 354 -19.90 -21.39 -12.80
CA GLU A 354 -20.71 -20.21 -12.56
C GLU A 354 -19.83 -18.96 -12.53
N VAL A 355 -19.84 -18.20 -13.61
CA VAL A 355 -19.43 -16.80 -13.55
C VAL A 355 -20.42 -16.12 -12.61
N PRO A 356 -19.99 -15.58 -11.46
CA PRO A 356 -20.91 -14.88 -10.58
C PRO A 356 -21.55 -13.76 -11.40
N GLU A 357 -22.85 -13.70 -11.41
CA GLU A 357 -23.63 -12.63 -12.07
C GLU A 357 -23.14 -11.23 -11.64
N PHE A 358 -22.26 -11.16 -10.67
CA PHE A 358 -21.88 -10.02 -9.87
C PHE A 358 -20.36 -9.81 -9.70
N GLY A 359 -19.51 -10.39 -10.51
CA GLY A 359 -18.08 -10.09 -10.51
C GLY A 359 -17.22 -11.30 -10.86
N GLU A 360 -16.08 -11.04 -11.44
CA GLU A 360 -15.03 -12.05 -11.62
C GLU A 360 -14.33 -12.25 -10.29
N ALA A 361 -14.28 -13.47 -9.80
CA ALA A 361 -13.33 -13.87 -8.78
C ALA A 361 -11.93 -13.80 -9.42
N LEU A 362 -11.13 -12.82 -9.07
CA LEU A 362 -9.72 -12.80 -9.38
C LEU A 362 -9.02 -13.73 -8.39
N GLU A 363 -8.04 -14.47 -8.87
CA GLU A 363 -7.22 -15.36 -8.03
C GLU A 363 -6.63 -14.54 -6.87
N GLY A 364 -7.03 -14.84 -5.63
CA GLY A 364 -6.63 -14.13 -4.42
C GLY A 364 -7.49 -12.94 -3.97
N ASP A 365 -8.53 -12.56 -4.74
CA ASP A 365 -9.42 -11.44 -4.40
C ASP A 365 -10.88 -11.86 -4.50
N CYS A 366 -11.58 -11.93 -3.38
CA CYS A 366 -13.03 -12.19 -3.37
C CYS A 366 -13.81 -10.89 -3.48
N ARG A 367 -14.21 -10.54 -4.69
CA ARG A 367 -15.07 -9.38 -4.95
C ARG A 367 -16.47 -9.86 -5.30
N PHE A 368 -17.45 -9.50 -4.49
CA PHE A 368 -18.85 -9.77 -4.78
C PHE A 368 -19.57 -8.47 -5.11
N LYS A 369 -20.29 -8.49 -6.23
CA LYS A 369 -21.25 -7.46 -6.56
C LYS A 369 -22.58 -7.88 -5.96
N VAL A 370 -23.09 -7.16 -4.96
CA VAL A 370 -24.40 -7.43 -4.36
C VAL A 370 -25.45 -6.66 -5.13
N PRO A 371 -26.47 -7.33 -5.72
CA PRO A 371 -27.57 -6.61 -6.33
C PRO A 371 -28.36 -5.91 -5.23
N LEU A 372 -28.49 -4.62 -5.38
CA LEU A 372 -29.40 -3.83 -4.59
C LEU A 372 -30.78 -3.86 -5.24
N LYS A 373 -31.84 -3.54 -4.47
CA LYS A 373 -33.21 -3.45 -4.99
C LYS A 373 -33.28 -2.56 -6.24
N ASP A 374 -34.28 -2.79 -7.09
CA ASP A 374 -34.45 -2.10 -8.37
C ASP A 374 -34.12 -0.61 -8.30
N GLY A 375 -33.19 -0.19 -9.15
CA GLY A 375 -32.71 1.18 -9.24
C GLY A 375 -31.57 1.57 -8.28
N GLN A 376 -31.11 0.66 -7.42
CA GLN A 376 -30.00 0.92 -6.51
C GLN A 376 -28.63 0.57 -7.10
N LYS A 377 -27.60 1.24 -6.60
CA LYS A 377 -26.21 1.06 -7.01
C LYS A 377 -25.65 -0.27 -6.52
N THR A 378 -24.66 -0.78 -7.22
CA THR A 378 -23.99 -2.03 -6.87
C THR A 378 -22.81 -1.75 -5.95
N GLY A 379 -22.71 -2.49 -4.85
CA GLY A 379 -21.54 -2.50 -3.97
C GLY A 379 -20.65 -3.72 -4.20
N TYR A 380 -19.39 -3.62 -3.83
CA TYR A 380 -18.44 -4.73 -3.81
C TYR A 380 -18.14 -5.09 -2.36
N PHE A 381 -18.12 -6.38 -2.05
CA PHE A 381 -17.59 -6.91 -0.80
C PHE A 381 -16.09 -7.21 -1.00
N TYR A 382 -15.27 -6.75 -0.07
CA TYR A 382 -13.87 -7.14 0.03
C TYR A 382 -13.70 -8.07 1.22
#